data_7ae8863f2f0a7e37dd4c7f6d5f40176e
#
_entry.id   7ae8863f2f0a7e37dd4c7f6d5f40176e
#
_cell.length_a   1.000
_cell.length_b   1.000
_cell.length_c   1.000
_cell.angle_alpha   90.00
_cell.angle_beta   90.00
_cell.angle_gamma   90.00
#
_symmetry.space_group_name_H-M   'P 1'
#
loop_
_entity.id
_entity.type
_entity.pdbx_description
1 polymer ?
#
loop_
_entity_poly.entity_id
_entity_poly.type
_entity_poly.pdbx_seq_one_letter_code
_entity_poly.pdbx_strand_id
1 'polypeptide(L)'
;MDDGKKKSDPKLEQAFSCSTRYIDELLTINNDGLMKTYMSEIYPEELELKHENKDDDQHTTYLDLNIDVVNQELVTSLYDKRDDFPFKIVNFPDLSGNIPNAGSYGVFIAQTLRYARACAKYTDFIERTLILKHQLVKQICNETILIKKLVRWIQGSIKGKIMNKYGHDMTKIMSDLITMSQTNPLYDKHVEYA
;
A
#
# COMPACT_ATOMS: atom_id res chain seq x y z
N MET A 1 29.41 -30.22 28.39
CA MET A 1 29.00 -28.86 27.93
C MET A 1 27.48 -28.91 27.79
N ASP A 2 26.84 -28.33 28.77
CA ASP A 2 25.36 -28.36 28.85
C ASP A 2 24.86 -27.19 28.01
N ASP A 3 24.31 -27.49 26.82
CA ASP A 3 23.66 -26.54 25.97
C ASP A 3 22.34 -26.10 26.63
N GLY A 4 22.49 -25.16 27.57
CA GLY A 4 21.34 -24.54 28.23
C GLY A 4 20.43 -23.86 27.19
N LYS A 5 19.53 -24.66 26.59
CA LYS A 5 18.35 -24.11 25.91
C LYS A 5 17.61 -23.25 26.93
N LYS A 6 17.83 -21.94 26.90
CA LYS A 6 16.94 -20.98 27.57
C LYS A 6 15.54 -21.32 27.13
N LYS A 7 14.70 -21.83 28.04
CA LYS A 7 13.26 -21.97 27.78
C LYS A 7 12.75 -20.58 27.48
N SER A 8 12.35 -20.33 26.25
CA SER A 8 11.68 -19.09 25.89
C SER A 8 10.40 -18.95 26.71
N ASP A 9 10.14 -17.75 27.19
CA ASP A 9 8.89 -17.46 27.89
C ASP A 9 7.74 -17.43 26.84
N PRO A 10 6.73 -18.30 26.91
CA PRO A 10 5.65 -18.35 25.93
C PRO A 10 4.89 -17.02 25.81
N LYS A 11 4.82 -16.22 26.90
CA LYS A 11 4.18 -14.90 26.86
C LYS A 11 5.00 -13.91 26.06
N LEU A 12 6.33 -14.00 26.15
CA LEU A 12 7.24 -13.17 25.38
C LEU A 12 7.17 -13.54 23.90
N GLU A 13 7.19 -14.83 23.57
CA GLU A 13 7.03 -15.29 22.20
C GLU A 13 5.70 -14.81 21.58
N GLN A 14 4.62 -14.87 22.34
CA GLN A 14 3.33 -14.40 21.89
C GLN A 14 3.33 -12.88 21.66
N ALA A 15 3.90 -12.10 22.56
CA ALA A 15 3.95 -10.64 22.47
C ALA A 15 4.79 -10.15 21.26
N PHE A 16 5.81 -10.90 20.86
CA PHE A 16 6.62 -10.58 19.68
C PHE A 16 6.20 -11.29 18.40
N SER A 17 5.21 -12.17 18.43
CA SER A 17 4.75 -12.94 17.28
C SER A 17 4.21 -12.07 16.13
N CYS A 18 3.66 -10.89 16.45
CA CYS A 18 3.16 -9.90 15.49
C CYS A 18 4.14 -8.73 15.30
N SER A 19 5.43 -8.98 15.40
CA SER A 19 6.47 -7.99 15.12
C SER A 19 7.13 -8.29 13.78
N THR A 20 7.36 -7.26 12.98
CA THR A 20 8.06 -7.37 11.70
C THR A 20 9.05 -6.22 11.54
N ARG A 21 10.19 -6.51 10.90
CA ARG A 21 11.24 -5.53 10.63
C ARG A 21 11.60 -5.52 9.15
N TYR A 22 11.76 -4.34 8.61
CA TYR A 22 12.33 -4.15 7.28
C TYR A 22 13.39 -3.05 7.35
N ILE A 23 14.67 -3.43 7.20
CA ILE A 23 15.84 -2.56 7.29
C ILE A 23 15.83 -1.76 8.60
N ASP A 24 15.38 -0.51 8.56
CA ASP A 24 15.33 0.48 9.66
C ASP A 24 13.91 0.68 10.23
N GLU A 25 12.89 0.14 9.59
CA GLU A 25 11.51 0.23 10.07
C GLU A 25 11.11 -1.03 10.87
N LEU A 26 10.49 -0.84 12.02
CA LEU A 26 9.97 -1.89 12.89
C LEU A 26 8.51 -1.64 13.20
N LEU A 27 7.66 -2.62 12.89
CA LEU A 27 6.25 -2.63 13.27
C LEU A 27 6.01 -3.69 14.35
N THR A 28 5.35 -3.30 15.44
CA THR A 28 4.87 -4.22 16.48
C THR A 28 3.38 -4.00 16.71
N ILE A 29 2.62 -5.10 16.83
CA ILE A 29 1.18 -5.06 17.05
C ILE A 29 0.87 -5.82 18.33
N ASN A 30 0.03 -5.24 19.20
CA ASN A 30 -0.36 -5.83 20.50
C ASN A 30 0.86 -6.21 21.38
N ASN A 31 1.85 -5.33 21.43
CA ASN A 31 3.10 -5.59 22.13
C ASN A 31 3.12 -5.04 23.57
N ASP A 32 2.11 -4.26 23.97
CA ASP A 32 1.94 -3.66 25.33
C ASP A 32 3.21 -2.94 25.85
N GLY A 33 3.99 -2.32 24.95
CA GLY A 33 5.22 -1.62 25.30
C GLY A 33 6.43 -2.53 25.56
N LEU A 34 6.31 -3.84 25.40
CA LEU A 34 7.39 -4.80 25.65
C LEU A 34 8.60 -4.57 24.73
N MET A 35 8.39 -4.13 23.49
CA MET A 35 9.50 -3.77 22.60
C MET A 35 10.39 -2.72 23.26
N LYS A 36 9.83 -1.68 23.86
CA LYS A 36 10.58 -0.63 24.56
C LYS A 36 11.36 -1.17 25.76
N THR A 37 10.78 -2.13 26.48
CA THR A 37 11.41 -2.75 27.67
C THR A 37 12.60 -3.63 27.27
N TYR A 38 12.48 -4.39 26.20
CA TYR A 38 13.52 -5.33 25.75
C TYR A 38 14.46 -4.76 24.67
N MET A 39 14.31 -3.49 24.32
CA MET A 39 15.09 -2.84 23.28
C MET A 39 16.60 -2.98 23.49
N SER A 40 17.10 -2.72 24.71
CA SER A 40 18.52 -2.81 25.05
C SER A 40 19.08 -4.24 25.02
N GLU A 41 18.22 -5.26 25.09
CA GLU A 41 18.64 -6.66 24.97
C GLU A 41 18.66 -7.13 23.50
N ILE A 42 17.83 -6.49 22.62
CA ILE A 42 17.65 -6.86 21.22
C ILE A 42 18.61 -6.07 20.32
N TYR A 43 18.85 -4.79 20.64
CA TYR A 43 19.64 -3.89 19.83
C TYR A 43 20.84 -3.33 20.61
N PRO A 44 21.97 -3.08 19.93
CA PRO A 44 23.13 -2.43 20.55
C PRO A 44 22.78 -0.99 20.97
N GLU A 45 23.51 -0.48 21.98
CA GLU A 45 23.26 0.85 22.57
C GLU A 45 23.40 2.01 21.57
N GLU A 46 24.13 1.80 20.48
CA GLU A 46 24.33 2.79 19.42
C GLU A 46 23.08 2.98 18.53
N LEU A 47 22.09 2.07 18.61
CA LEU A 47 20.85 2.15 17.83
C LEU A 47 19.75 2.81 18.66
N GLU A 48 19.32 3.97 18.21
CA GLU A 48 18.16 4.68 18.76
C GLU A 48 16.89 4.32 17.98
N LEU A 49 15.91 3.71 18.65
CA LEU A 49 14.56 3.54 18.08
C LEU A 49 13.72 4.77 18.37
N LYS A 50 13.29 5.44 17.30
CA LYS A 50 12.31 6.54 17.38
C LYS A 50 10.91 5.99 17.25
N HIS A 51 10.05 6.33 18.20
CA HIS A 51 8.64 5.99 18.15
C HIS A 51 7.90 7.04 17.32
N GLU A 52 7.31 6.66 16.22
CA GLU A 52 6.61 7.59 15.31
C GLU A 52 5.23 7.98 15.85
N ASN A 53 4.51 7.05 16.48
CA ASN A 53 3.16 7.28 16.99
C ASN A 53 3.19 7.88 18.39
N LYS A 54 3.35 9.19 18.48
CA LYS A 54 3.42 9.85 19.80
C LYS A 54 2.05 10.07 20.46
N ASP A 55 0.98 10.16 19.66
CA ASP A 55 -0.33 10.65 20.12
C ASP A 55 -1.52 9.75 19.73
N ASP A 56 -1.34 8.75 18.86
CA ASP A 56 -2.43 7.87 18.42
C ASP A 56 -1.91 6.44 18.13
N ASP A 57 -2.21 5.51 19.04
CA ASP A 57 -1.85 4.10 18.89
C ASP A 57 -2.76 3.35 17.90
N GLN A 58 -3.76 4.01 17.32
CA GLN A 58 -4.72 3.40 16.39
C GLN A 58 -4.37 3.62 14.93
N HIS A 59 -3.41 4.50 14.63
CA HIS A 59 -2.95 4.78 13.28
C HIS A 59 -1.42 4.73 13.20
N THR A 60 -0.91 4.06 12.19
CA THR A 60 0.52 4.07 11.86
C THR A 60 0.77 3.88 10.38
N THR A 61 1.95 4.27 9.93
CA THR A 61 2.46 3.93 8.60
C THR A 61 3.57 2.90 8.73
N TYR A 62 3.60 1.95 7.83
CA TYR A 62 4.69 0.98 7.73
C TYR A 62 4.94 0.65 6.26
N LEU A 63 6.15 0.94 5.79
CA LEU A 63 6.54 0.83 4.38
C LEU A 63 5.61 1.66 3.48
N ASP A 64 4.79 0.98 2.69
CA ASP A 64 3.81 1.59 1.77
C ASP A 64 2.36 1.36 2.21
N LEU A 65 2.14 1.13 3.49
CA LEU A 65 0.82 0.90 4.07
C LEU A 65 0.50 1.93 5.15
N ASN A 66 -0.71 2.48 5.10
CA ASN A 66 -1.38 2.99 6.28
C ASN A 66 -2.06 1.83 6.98
N ILE A 67 -1.95 1.76 8.27
CA ILE A 67 -2.52 0.72 9.12
C ILE A 67 -3.36 1.42 10.19
N ASP A 68 -4.66 1.19 10.15
CA ASP A 68 -5.62 1.72 11.11
C ASP A 68 -6.23 0.59 11.93
N VAL A 69 -6.48 0.84 13.21
CA VAL A 69 -7.26 -0.04 14.07
C VAL A 69 -8.68 0.51 14.17
N VAL A 70 -9.64 -0.14 13.53
CA VAL A 70 -11.06 0.27 13.51
C VAL A 70 -11.91 -0.85 14.07
N ASN A 71 -12.62 -0.61 15.16
CA ASN A 71 -13.45 -1.63 15.83
C ASN A 71 -12.67 -2.93 16.15
N GLN A 72 -11.43 -2.82 16.59
CA GLN A 72 -10.52 -3.94 16.89
C GLN A 72 -10.09 -4.76 15.66
N GLU A 73 -10.31 -4.25 14.45
CA GLU A 73 -9.85 -4.85 13.21
C GLU A 73 -8.77 -3.98 12.56
N LEU A 74 -7.79 -4.61 11.93
CA LEU A 74 -6.77 -3.93 11.15
C LEU A 74 -7.33 -3.58 9.76
N VAL A 75 -7.39 -2.30 9.45
CA VAL A 75 -7.77 -1.78 8.15
C VAL A 75 -6.54 -1.19 7.48
N THR A 76 -6.19 -1.69 6.31
CA THR A 76 -5.03 -1.20 5.57
C THR A 76 -5.44 -0.40 4.34
N SER A 77 -4.67 0.64 4.04
CA SER A 77 -4.74 1.39 2.79
C SER A 77 -3.34 1.69 2.25
N LEU A 78 -3.24 2.16 1.02
CA LEU A 78 -1.95 2.50 0.44
C LEU A 78 -1.45 3.82 1.03
N TYR A 79 -0.26 3.81 1.63
CA TYR A 79 0.52 5.01 1.90
C TYR A 79 1.40 5.33 0.70
N ASP A 80 1.27 6.52 0.18
CA ASP A 80 2.11 7.00 -0.91
C ASP A 80 2.88 8.23 -0.44
N LYS A 81 4.15 8.03 -0.14
CA LYS A 81 5.04 9.10 0.38
C LYS A 81 5.09 10.34 -0.53
N ARG A 82 4.69 10.20 -1.80
CA ARG A 82 4.59 11.35 -2.73
C ARG A 82 3.49 12.32 -2.33
N ASP A 83 2.45 11.84 -1.64
CA ASP A 83 1.34 12.67 -1.18
C ASP A 83 1.76 13.64 -0.06
N ASP A 84 2.90 13.41 0.59
CA ASP A 84 3.45 14.27 1.65
C ASP A 84 4.16 15.51 1.08
N PHE A 85 4.51 15.50 -0.19
CA PHE A 85 5.23 16.59 -0.81
C PHE A 85 4.29 17.63 -1.46
N PRO A 86 4.59 18.94 -1.33
CA PRO A 86 3.78 19.98 -1.95
C PRO A 86 4.07 20.15 -3.46
N PHE A 87 4.87 19.27 -4.05
CA PHE A 87 5.22 19.30 -5.47
C PHE A 87 5.02 17.93 -6.12
N LYS A 88 4.81 17.95 -7.44
CA LYS A 88 4.57 16.74 -8.23
C LYS A 88 5.85 15.93 -8.42
N ILE A 89 5.80 14.66 -8.04
CA ILE A 89 6.83 13.68 -8.34
C ILE A 89 6.39 12.83 -9.54
N VAL A 90 7.13 12.91 -10.65
CA VAL A 90 6.87 12.11 -11.85
C VAL A 90 7.67 10.80 -11.78
N ASN A 91 6.98 9.69 -11.60
CA ASN A 91 7.60 8.37 -11.42
C ASN A 91 7.40 7.41 -12.60
N PHE A 92 6.56 7.77 -13.56
CA PHE A 92 6.22 6.85 -14.65
C PHE A 92 6.80 7.35 -15.96
N PRO A 93 7.23 6.42 -16.83
CA PRO A 93 7.82 6.78 -18.11
C PRO A 93 6.81 7.48 -19.02
N ASP A 94 7.26 8.55 -19.67
CA ASP A 94 6.49 9.25 -20.68
C ASP A 94 6.64 8.52 -22.04
N LEU A 95 5.52 8.22 -22.70
CA LEU A 95 5.51 7.51 -23.98
C LEU A 95 5.97 8.37 -25.17
N SER A 96 6.16 9.69 -25.00
CA SER A 96 6.82 10.53 -26.00
C SER A 96 8.33 10.26 -26.10
N GLY A 97 8.90 9.64 -25.06
CA GLY A 97 10.31 9.25 -25.02
C GLY A 97 10.58 7.91 -25.73
N ASN A 98 11.86 7.55 -25.81
CA ASN A 98 12.30 6.30 -26.45
C ASN A 98 12.16 5.09 -25.48
N ILE A 99 10.95 4.87 -24.96
CA ILE A 99 10.64 3.80 -24.01
C ILE A 99 9.67 2.80 -24.65
N PRO A 100 9.88 1.48 -24.47
CA PRO A 100 8.96 0.47 -25.00
C PRO A 100 7.56 0.61 -24.39
N ASN A 101 6.54 0.76 -25.24
CA ASN A 101 5.14 0.89 -24.83
C ASN A 101 4.66 -0.24 -23.89
N ALA A 102 5.16 -1.46 -24.10
CA ALA A 102 4.77 -2.60 -23.29
C ALA A 102 5.10 -2.43 -21.80
N GLY A 103 6.27 -1.84 -21.50
CA GLY A 103 6.69 -1.55 -20.11
C GLY A 103 5.80 -0.53 -19.44
N SER A 104 5.48 0.57 -20.10
CA SER A 104 4.64 1.65 -19.56
C SER A 104 3.22 1.15 -19.22
N TYR A 105 2.61 0.37 -20.11
CA TYR A 105 1.31 -0.25 -19.80
C TYR A 105 1.40 -1.37 -18.75
N GLY A 106 2.55 -2.03 -18.62
CA GLY A 106 2.82 -3.02 -17.57
C GLY A 106 2.81 -2.42 -16.18
N VAL A 107 3.29 -1.18 -16.03
CA VAL A 107 3.27 -0.43 -14.77
C VAL A 107 1.84 -0.32 -14.21
N PHE A 108 0.85 -0.01 -15.06
CA PHE A 108 -0.55 0.09 -14.64
C PHE A 108 -1.04 -1.19 -13.96
N ILE A 109 -0.76 -2.34 -14.57
CA ILE A 109 -1.17 -3.64 -14.03
C ILE A 109 -0.43 -3.96 -12.73
N ALA A 110 0.88 -3.74 -12.69
CA ALA A 110 1.69 -4.02 -11.51
C ALA A 110 1.26 -3.18 -10.29
N GLN A 111 1.01 -1.89 -10.49
CA GLN A 111 0.55 -0.99 -9.43
C GLN A 111 -0.88 -1.30 -9.00
N THR A 112 -1.79 -1.59 -9.94
CA THR A 112 -3.16 -2.01 -9.58
C THR A 112 -3.17 -3.29 -8.75
N LEU A 113 -2.27 -4.25 -9.04
CA LEU A 113 -2.09 -5.44 -8.20
C LEU A 113 -1.61 -5.09 -6.79
N ARG A 114 -0.65 -4.17 -6.68
CA ARG A 114 -0.16 -3.69 -5.39
C ARG A 114 -1.30 -3.03 -4.59
N TYR A 115 -2.10 -2.17 -5.23
CA TYR A 115 -3.25 -1.54 -4.58
C TYR A 115 -4.30 -2.55 -4.12
N ALA A 116 -4.61 -3.54 -4.95
CA ALA A 116 -5.52 -4.62 -4.57
C ALA A 116 -5.03 -5.44 -3.38
N ARG A 117 -3.73 -5.54 -3.16
CA ARG A 117 -3.15 -6.21 -1.98
C ARG A 117 -3.16 -5.30 -0.75
N ALA A 118 -2.79 -4.03 -0.92
CA ALA A 118 -2.62 -3.05 0.15
C ALA A 118 -3.97 -2.57 0.73
N CYS A 119 -4.94 -2.23 -0.12
CA CYS A 119 -6.20 -1.63 0.32
C CYS A 119 -7.18 -2.68 0.84
N ALA A 120 -7.61 -2.56 2.09
CA ALA A 120 -8.68 -3.39 2.66
C ALA A 120 -10.05 -3.01 2.05
N LYS A 121 -10.31 -1.71 1.87
CA LYS A 121 -11.57 -1.20 1.33
C LYS A 121 -11.53 -1.08 -0.19
N TYR A 122 -12.68 -1.36 -0.81
CA TYR A 122 -12.86 -1.21 -2.26
C TYR A 122 -12.72 0.23 -2.73
N THR A 123 -13.22 1.19 -1.96
CA THR A 123 -13.13 2.62 -2.25
C THR A 123 -11.69 3.07 -2.43
N ASP A 124 -10.81 2.70 -1.50
CA ASP A 124 -9.40 3.08 -1.51
C ASP A 124 -8.67 2.46 -2.71
N PHE A 125 -9.00 1.19 -3.02
CA PHE A 125 -8.48 0.50 -4.20
C PHE A 125 -8.85 1.20 -5.51
N ILE A 126 -10.13 1.54 -5.68
CA ILE A 126 -10.63 2.22 -6.90
C ILE A 126 -10.01 3.61 -7.02
N GLU A 127 -10.00 4.37 -5.93
CA GLU A 127 -9.44 5.72 -5.91
C GLU A 127 -7.96 5.73 -6.33
N ARG A 128 -7.12 4.89 -5.73
CA ARG A 128 -5.70 4.78 -6.10
C ARG A 128 -5.50 4.31 -7.55
N THR A 129 -6.35 3.43 -8.03
CA THR A 129 -6.30 2.97 -9.44
C THR A 129 -6.68 4.09 -10.41
N LEU A 130 -7.65 4.94 -10.05
CA LEU A 130 -8.05 6.10 -10.85
C LEU A 130 -6.97 7.17 -10.90
N ILE A 131 -6.35 7.50 -9.77
CA ILE A 131 -5.22 8.44 -9.70
C ILE A 131 -4.09 7.96 -10.62
N LEU A 132 -3.71 6.68 -10.53
CA LEU A 132 -2.68 6.10 -11.38
C LEU A 132 -3.07 6.15 -12.88
N LYS A 133 -4.31 5.77 -13.22
CA LYS A 133 -4.82 5.84 -14.58
C LYS A 133 -4.65 7.25 -15.15
N HIS A 134 -5.08 8.26 -14.37
CA HIS A 134 -4.98 9.65 -14.78
C HIS A 134 -3.53 10.11 -14.99
N GLN A 135 -2.63 9.77 -14.05
CA GLN A 135 -1.20 10.07 -14.18
C GLN A 135 -0.59 9.49 -15.47
N LEU A 136 -0.94 8.24 -15.79
CA LEU A 136 -0.45 7.57 -17.00
C LEU A 136 -1.06 8.15 -18.28
N VAL A 137 -2.34 8.56 -18.27
CA VAL A 137 -2.97 9.23 -19.42
C VAL A 137 -2.30 10.59 -19.68
N LYS A 138 -1.95 11.34 -18.65
CA LYS A 138 -1.17 12.58 -18.79
C LYS A 138 0.22 12.35 -19.40
N GLN A 139 0.76 11.15 -19.26
CA GLN A 139 2.04 10.74 -19.88
C GLN A 139 1.83 10.03 -21.23
N ILE A 140 0.79 10.43 -21.95
CA ILE A 140 0.46 9.98 -23.32
C ILE A 140 0.09 8.48 -23.41
N CYS A 141 -0.23 7.82 -22.32
CA CYS A 141 -0.83 6.49 -22.36
C CYS A 141 -2.28 6.55 -22.89
N ASN A 142 -2.61 5.65 -23.80
CA ASN A 142 -3.97 5.55 -24.31
C ASN A 142 -4.90 4.90 -23.27
N GLU A 143 -5.90 5.63 -22.79
CA GLU A 143 -6.84 5.19 -21.75
C GLU A 143 -7.56 3.90 -22.13
N THR A 144 -8.03 3.78 -23.37
CA THR A 144 -8.71 2.57 -23.85
C THR A 144 -7.82 1.34 -23.78
N ILE A 145 -6.51 1.50 -24.06
CA ILE A 145 -5.55 0.40 -23.96
C ILE A 145 -5.31 0.04 -22.50
N LEU A 146 -5.18 1.02 -21.58
CA LEU A 146 -5.04 0.78 -20.16
C LEU A 146 -6.20 -0.05 -19.61
N ILE A 147 -7.43 0.37 -19.91
CA ILE A 147 -8.63 -0.32 -19.48
C ILE A 147 -8.71 -1.74 -20.07
N LYS A 148 -8.46 -1.91 -21.38
CA LYS A 148 -8.45 -3.25 -22.02
C LYS A 148 -7.42 -4.19 -21.39
N LYS A 149 -6.23 -3.70 -21.06
CA LYS A 149 -5.21 -4.50 -20.40
C LYS A 149 -5.62 -4.89 -18.97
N LEU A 150 -6.20 -3.95 -18.21
CA LEU A 150 -6.72 -4.22 -16.87
C LEU A 150 -7.81 -5.29 -16.90
N VAL A 151 -8.79 -5.18 -17.82
CA VAL A 151 -9.84 -6.19 -18.00
C VAL A 151 -9.25 -7.58 -18.25
N ARG A 152 -8.35 -7.68 -19.25
CA ARG A 152 -7.72 -8.98 -19.57
C ARG A 152 -6.97 -9.56 -18.37
N TRP A 153 -6.29 -8.71 -17.61
CA TRP A 153 -5.57 -9.15 -16.44
C TRP A 153 -6.50 -9.62 -15.31
N ILE A 154 -7.56 -8.87 -14.99
CA ILE A 154 -8.54 -9.29 -13.97
C ILE A 154 -9.28 -10.55 -14.44
N GLN A 155 -9.58 -10.71 -15.73
CA GLN A 155 -10.20 -11.92 -16.29
C GLN A 155 -9.28 -13.15 -16.30
N GLY A 156 -7.96 -12.94 -16.24
CA GLY A 156 -6.95 -13.99 -16.24
C GLY A 156 -6.77 -14.68 -14.87
N SER A 157 -5.52 -14.75 -14.41
CA SER A 157 -5.12 -15.52 -13.21
C SER A 157 -5.65 -14.98 -11.88
N ILE A 158 -6.15 -13.75 -11.82
CA ILE A 158 -6.57 -13.08 -10.58
C ILE A 158 -8.09 -12.87 -10.50
N LYS A 159 -8.82 -13.35 -11.48
CA LYS A 159 -10.28 -13.17 -11.63
C LYS A 159 -11.08 -13.38 -10.34
N GLY A 160 -10.80 -14.44 -9.56
CA GLY A 160 -11.50 -14.70 -8.31
C GLY A 160 -11.05 -13.84 -7.13
N LYS A 161 -9.77 -13.49 -7.05
CA LYS A 161 -9.21 -12.90 -5.83
C LYS A 161 -9.65 -11.46 -5.59
N ILE A 162 -9.65 -10.59 -6.59
CA ILE A 162 -10.09 -9.19 -6.45
C ILE A 162 -11.59 -9.12 -6.29
N MET A 163 -12.36 -9.84 -7.12
CA MET A 163 -13.82 -9.86 -7.04
C MET A 163 -14.28 -10.44 -5.70
N ASN A 164 -13.68 -11.53 -5.25
CA ASN A 164 -13.99 -12.14 -3.94
C ASN A 164 -13.59 -11.22 -2.78
N LYS A 165 -12.43 -10.58 -2.85
CA LYS A 165 -11.96 -9.67 -1.80
C LYS A 165 -12.94 -8.52 -1.55
N TYR A 166 -13.47 -7.92 -2.60
CA TYR A 166 -14.30 -6.73 -2.49
C TYR A 166 -15.80 -6.99 -2.69
N GLY A 167 -16.20 -8.22 -3.02
CA GLY A 167 -17.61 -8.55 -3.25
C GLY A 167 -18.24 -7.87 -4.45
N HIS A 168 -17.44 -7.42 -5.43
CA HIS A 168 -17.88 -6.72 -6.63
C HIS A 168 -17.54 -7.52 -7.88
N ASP A 169 -18.49 -7.52 -8.83
CA ASP A 169 -18.27 -8.13 -10.14
C ASP A 169 -17.44 -7.22 -11.07
N MET A 170 -17.04 -7.76 -12.19
CA MET A 170 -16.25 -7.03 -13.18
C MET A 170 -16.99 -5.80 -13.72
N THR A 171 -18.31 -5.89 -13.90
CA THR A 171 -19.12 -4.81 -14.46
C THR A 171 -19.10 -3.60 -13.55
N LYS A 172 -19.23 -3.82 -12.24
CA LYS A 172 -19.12 -2.75 -11.23
C LYS A 172 -17.74 -2.11 -11.23
N ILE A 173 -16.68 -2.93 -11.17
CA ILE A 173 -15.28 -2.44 -11.17
C ILE A 173 -15.02 -1.59 -12.42
N MET A 174 -15.47 -2.04 -13.59
CA MET A 174 -15.29 -1.32 -14.84
C MET A 174 -16.10 -0.02 -14.90
N SER A 175 -17.36 -0.06 -14.45
CA SER A 175 -18.20 1.13 -14.35
C SER A 175 -17.54 2.19 -13.49
N ASP A 176 -17.04 1.81 -12.30
CA ASP A 176 -16.41 2.75 -11.38
C ASP A 176 -15.12 3.36 -11.96
N LEU A 177 -14.28 2.56 -12.63
CA LEU A 177 -13.07 3.04 -13.30
C LEU A 177 -13.34 4.01 -14.46
N ILE A 178 -14.52 3.94 -15.07
CA ILE A 178 -14.92 4.84 -16.15
C ILE A 178 -15.62 6.09 -15.59
N THR A 179 -16.55 5.91 -14.65
CA THR A 179 -17.48 6.95 -14.21
C THR A 179 -16.89 7.87 -13.15
N MET A 180 -16.12 7.34 -12.19
CA MET A 180 -15.57 8.12 -11.07
C MET A 180 -14.39 9.03 -11.49
N SER A 181 -13.91 8.94 -12.72
CA SER A 181 -12.84 9.82 -13.22
C SER A 181 -13.27 11.30 -13.33
N GLN A 182 -14.54 11.62 -13.12
CA GLN A 182 -15.08 12.97 -13.33
C GLN A 182 -15.39 13.75 -12.05
N THR A 183 -15.30 13.15 -10.84
CA THR A 183 -15.88 13.76 -9.63
C THR A 183 -15.04 13.72 -8.34
N ASN A 184 -13.75 13.33 -8.37
CA ASN A 184 -12.99 13.14 -7.13
C ASN A 184 -12.10 14.36 -6.78
N PRO A 185 -12.26 15.00 -5.59
CA PRO A 185 -11.46 16.17 -5.15
C PRO A 185 -9.96 15.89 -4.98
N LEU A 186 -9.56 14.65 -4.66
CA LEU A 186 -8.12 14.26 -4.66
C LEU A 186 -7.52 14.27 -6.07
N TYR A 187 -8.36 14.17 -7.07
CA TYR A 187 -8.02 14.30 -8.47
C TYR A 187 -7.50 15.72 -8.78
N ASP A 188 -8.11 16.75 -8.21
CA ASP A 188 -7.74 18.15 -8.42
C ASP A 188 -6.44 18.53 -7.72
N LYS A 189 -6.15 17.98 -6.52
CA LYS A 189 -4.87 18.21 -5.83
C LYS A 189 -3.66 17.81 -6.67
N HIS A 190 -3.78 16.76 -7.47
CA HIS A 190 -2.72 16.30 -8.38
C HIS A 190 -2.77 16.99 -9.76
N VAL A 191 -3.79 17.79 -10.04
CA VAL A 191 -4.03 18.46 -11.34
C VAL A 191 -3.59 19.93 -11.32
N GLU A 192 -3.77 20.65 -10.20
CA GLU A 192 -3.55 22.11 -10.12
C GLU A 192 -2.09 22.57 -10.18
N TYR A 193 -1.12 21.65 -10.13
CA TYR A 193 0.31 21.99 -10.23
C TYR A 193 0.94 21.59 -11.59
N ALA A 194 0.20 21.74 -12.68
CA ALA A 194 0.72 21.49 -14.03
C ALA A 194 0.98 22.79 -14.78
#